data_520d031455d4f3980d3e46c25f608e36
#
_entry.id   520d031455d4f3980d3e46c25f608e36
#
_cell.length_a   1.000
_cell.length_b   1.000
_cell.length_c   1.000
_cell.angle_alpha   90.00
_cell.angle_beta   90.00
_cell.angle_gamma   90.00
#
_symmetry.space_group_name_H-M   'P 1'
#
loop_
_entity.id
_entity.type
_entity.pdbx_description
1 polymer ?
#
loop_
_entity_poly.entity_id
_entity_poly.type
_entity_poly.pdbx_seq_one_letter_code
_entity_poly.pdbx_strand_id
1 'polypeptide(L)'
;MRNTAKNRLINLIRKKLSDRRGFSLGELLAATVILLLASQVMTQGMTFATRMYNESMTRSHAKQLCSTLTNVIEKELRYTTSVNTDTDGTTVLKYFSPTYGKTESAFATVDSDGNKADETAGGEIAVQLMAEDGSFYWQKLISSASYSSFGLKARVSTVTYDKGNNIFFVELQIMDKDSEIVTNRFQVMPVNTVKLNQN
;
A
#
# COMPACT_ATOMS: atom_id res chain seq x y z
N MET A 1 -62.87 3.25 25.87
CA MET A 1 -61.76 3.12 26.85
C MET A 1 -60.41 3.67 26.38
N ARG A 2 -60.26 4.15 25.13
CA ARG A 2 -58.97 4.62 24.57
C ARG A 2 -58.63 6.09 24.89
N ASN A 3 -59.59 6.91 25.29
CA ASN A 3 -59.39 8.36 25.55
C ASN A 3 -58.89 8.71 26.96
N THR A 4 -59.06 7.82 27.95
CA THR A 4 -58.67 8.03 29.34
C THR A 4 -57.13 7.91 29.53
N ALA A 5 -56.47 6.99 28.79
CA ALA A 5 -55.04 6.86 28.87
C ALA A 5 -54.31 8.07 28.22
N LYS A 6 -54.80 8.55 27.10
CA LYS A 6 -54.26 9.72 26.39
C LYS A 6 -54.35 10.99 27.24
N ASN A 7 -55.48 11.20 27.91
CA ASN A 7 -55.66 12.33 28.79
C ASN A 7 -54.78 12.28 30.06
N ARG A 8 -54.53 11.06 30.60
CA ARG A 8 -53.59 10.87 31.72
C ARG A 8 -52.16 11.23 31.30
N LEU A 9 -51.74 10.81 30.12
CA LEU A 9 -50.38 11.08 29.62
C LEU A 9 -50.17 12.58 29.37
N ILE A 10 -51.16 13.23 28.77
CA ILE A 10 -51.12 14.70 28.51
C ILE A 10 -51.07 15.47 29.84
N ASN A 11 -51.87 15.04 30.84
CA ASN A 11 -51.85 15.69 32.14
C ASN A 11 -50.55 15.47 32.91
N LEU A 12 -49.90 14.33 32.79
CA LEU A 12 -48.57 14.06 33.38
C LEU A 12 -47.47 14.90 32.72
N ILE A 13 -47.50 15.01 31.40
CA ILE A 13 -46.56 15.86 30.64
C ILE A 13 -46.81 17.36 31.00
N ARG A 14 -48.06 17.79 31.06
CA ARG A 14 -48.41 19.16 31.41
C ARG A 14 -48.04 19.52 32.87
N LYS A 15 -48.17 18.56 33.80
CA LYS A 15 -47.74 18.72 35.20
C LYS A 15 -46.25 18.83 35.35
N LYS A 16 -45.48 18.04 34.54
CA LYS A 16 -44.01 18.10 34.51
C LYS A 16 -43.47 19.37 33.83
N LEU A 17 -44.17 19.90 32.80
CA LEU A 17 -43.83 21.13 32.12
C LEU A 17 -44.23 22.38 32.91
N SER A 18 -45.21 22.26 33.85
CA SER A 18 -45.68 23.37 34.71
C SER A 18 -44.88 23.48 36.01
N ASP A 19 -43.97 22.60 36.31
CA ASP A 19 -43.09 22.68 37.47
C ASP A 19 -42.00 23.74 37.19
N ARG A 20 -42.27 24.98 37.57
CA ARG A 20 -41.38 26.13 37.42
C ARG A 20 -40.24 26.15 38.43
N ARG A 21 -39.82 24.99 38.93
CA ARG A 21 -38.58 24.91 39.68
C ARG A 21 -37.43 25.12 38.69
N GLY A 22 -36.88 26.32 38.68
CA GLY A 22 -35.68 26.62 37.92
C GLY A 22 -34.56 25.64 38.28
N PHE A 23 -33.77 25.26 37.31
CA PHE A 23 -32.56 24.46 37.57
C PHE A 23 -31.71 25.15 38.64
N SER A 24 -31.28 24.38 39.62
CA SER A 24 -30.32 24.89 40.60
C SER A 24 -28.98 25.15 39.87
N LEU A 25 -28.25 26.16 40.30
CA LEU A 25 -26.95 26.51 39.74
C LEU A 25 -26.01 25.30 39.77
N GLY A 26 -26.15 24.42 40.79
CA GLY A 26 -25.40 23.16 40.89
C GLY A 26 -25.77 22.14 39.84
N GLU A 27 -27.07 21.97 39.49
CA GLU A 27 -27.50 21.05 38.41
C GLU A 27 -27.00 21.51 37.05
N LEU A 28 -27.00 22.82 36.78
CA LEU A 28 -26.48 23.37 35.53
C LEU A 28 -24.98 23.16 35.42
N LEU A 29 -24.24 23.32 36.52
CA LEU A 29 -22.82 23.07 36.58
C LEU A 29 -22.49 21.57 36.40
N ALA A 30 -23.26 20.69 37.05
CA ALA A 30 -23.10 19.25 36.87
C ALA A 30 -23.39 18.81 35.43
N ALA A 31 -24.45 19.34 34.81
CA ALA A 31 -24.81 19.06 33.42
C ALA A 31 -23.71 19.52 32.44
N THR A 32 -23.13 20.71 32.66
CA THR A 32 -22.03 21.19 31.81
C THR A 32 -20.77 20.33 31.94
N VAL A 33 -20.41 19.88 33.14
CA VAL A 33 -19.26 18.95 33.36
C VAL A 33 -19.50 17.65 32.64
N ILE A 34 -20.68 17.03 32.75
CA ILE A 34 -21.01 15.78 32.06
C ILE A 34 -20.92 15.96 30.54
N LEU A 35 -21.43 17.08 30.03
CA LEU A 35 -21.40 17.39 28.60
C LEU A 35 -19.98 17.56 28.09
N LEU A 36 -19.10 18.22 28.86
CA LEU A 36 -17.68 18.33 28.54
C LEU A 36 -16.98 16.97 28.50
N LEU A 37 -17.23 16.11 29.49
CA LEU A 37 -16.67 14.75 29.52
C LEU A 37 -17.17 13.91 28.33
N ALA A 38 -18.45 13.98 28.02
CA ALA A 38 -19.03 13.29 26.87
C ALA A 38 -18.43 13.77 25.53
N SER A 39 -18.21 15.08 25.37
CA SER A 39 -17.59 15.63 24.17
C SER A 39 -16.14 15.19 23.98
N GLN A 40 -15.37 15.05 25.06
CA GLN A 40 -14.00 14.52 25.00
C GLN A 40 -13.97 13.07 24.53
N VAL A 41 -14.85 12.21 25.04
CA VAL A 41 -14.95 10.80 24.63
C VAL A 41 -15.33 10.71 23.14
N MET A 42 -16.28 11.51 22.68
CA MET A 42 -16.65 11.56 21.26
C MET A 42 -15.49 11.98 20.36
N THR A 43 -14.74 13.02 20.75
CA THR A 43 -13.58 13.50 19.97
C THR A 43 -12.49 12.45 19.88
N GLN A 44 -12.17 11.76 20.98
CA GLN A 44 -11.19 10.67 20.98
C GLN A 44 -11.65 9.50 20.12
N GLY A 45 -12.92 9.11 20.22
CA GLY A 45 -13.52 8.06 19.40
C GLY A 45 -13.44 8.37 17.91
N MET A 46 -13.73 9.61 17.52
CA MET A 46 -13.66 10.03 16.12
C MET A 46 -12.21 10.04 15.60
N THR A 47 -11.26 10.52 16.42
CA THR A 47 -9.83 10.48 16.07
C THR A 47 -9.34 9.06 15.87
N PHE A 48 -9.71 8.15 16.78
CA PHE A 48 -9.38 6.73 16.65
C PHE A 48 -9.98 6.11 15.38
N ALA A 49 -11.27 6.35 15.12
CA ALA A 49 -11.94 5.84 13.93
C ALA A 49 -11.28 6.35 12.63
N THR A 50 -10.90 7.64 12.59
CA THR A 50 -10.22 8.23 11.44
C THR A 50 -8.84 7.61 11.22
N ARG A 51 -8.07 7.36 12.28
CA ARG A 51 -6.78 6.66 12.18
C ARG A 51 -6.93 5.25 11.63
N MET A 52 -7.85 4.47 12.19
CA MET A 52 -8.15 3.11 11.73
C MET A 52 -8.59 3.08 10.27
N TYR A 53 -9.42 4.04 9.87
CA TYR A 53 -9.85 4.17 8.47
C TYR A 53 -8.67 4.46 7.53
N ASN A 54 -7.84 5.45 7.87
CA ASN A 54 -6.68 5.82 7.05
C ASN A 54 -5.67 4.66 6.94
N GLU A 55 -5.39 3.97 8.05
CA GLU A 55 -4.50 2.80 8.04
C GLU A 55 -5.07 1.67 7.17
N SER A 56 -6.37 1.39 7.27
CA SER A 56 -7.04 0.39 6.45
C SER A 56 -6.99 0.74 4.97
N MET A 57 -7.20 2.01 4.62
CA MET A 57 -7.12 2.52 3.25
C MET A 57 -5.69 2.39 2.71
N THR A 58 -4.67 2.85 3.46
CA THR A 58 -3.26 2.73 3.06
C THR A 58 -2.88 1.28 2.82
N ARG A 59 -3.26 0.37 3.73
CA ARG A 59 -3.01 -1.07 3.57
C ARG A 59 -3.72 -1.67 2.36
N SER A 60 -4.95 -1.25 2.07
CA SER A 60 -5.70 -1.69 0.87
C SER A 60 -5.00 -1.24 -0.42
N HIS A 61 -4.57 0.02 -0.48
CA HIS A 61 -3.83 0.53 -1.63
C HIS A 61 -2.45 -0.10 -1.77
N ALA A 62 -1.75 -0.37 -0.66
CA ALA A 62 -0.48 -1.11 -0.68
C ALA A 62 -0.64 -2.52 -1.28
N LYS A 63 -1.71 -3.24 -0.93
CA LYS A 63 -2.03 -4.54 -1.53
C LYS A 63 -2.34 -4.43 -3.02
N GLN A 64 -3.10 -3.42 -3.43
CA GLN A 64 -3.41 -3.17 -4.84
C GLN A 64 -2.16 -2.84 -5.64
N LEU A 65 -1.31 -1.95 -5.12
CA LEU A 65 -0.01 -1.62 -5.71
C LEU A 65 0.87 -2.87 -5.85
N CYS A 66 0.97 -3.67 -4.77
CA CYS A 66 1.72 -4.91 -4.76
C CYS A 66 1.22 -5.89 -5.83
N SER A 67 -0.10 -6.08 -5.93
CA SER A 67 -0.69 -6.96 -6.95
C SER A 67 -0.41 -6.46 -8.37
N THR A 68 -0.52 -5.16 -8.61
CA THR A 68 -0.23 -4.57 -9.93
C THR A 68 1.23 -4.76 -10.31
N LEU A 69 2.16 -4.45 -9.40
CA LEU A 69 3.60 -4.66 -9.62
C LEU A 69 3.94 -6.13 -9.83
N THR A 70 3.36 -7.04 -9.02
CA THR A 70 3.53 -8.47 -9.19
C THR A 70 3.16 -8.92 -10.60
N ASN A 71 2.00 -8.50 -11.11
CA ASN A 71 1.53 -8.86 -12.45
C ASN A 71 2.47 -8.32 -13.54
N VAL A 72 2.98 -7.09 -13.38
CA VAL A 72 3.91 -6.49 -14.37
C VAL A 72 5.25 -7.22 -14.34
N ILE A 73 5.83 -7.46 -13.17
CA ILE A 73 7.10 -8.19 -13.00
C ILE A 73 6.96 -9.62 -13.49
N GLU A 74 5.85 -10.30 -13.16
CA GLU A 74 5.58 -11.66 -13.66
C GLU A 74 5.52 -11.69 -15.18
N LYS A 75 4.80 -10.77 -15.79
CA LYS A 75 4.72 -10.67 -17.26
C LYS A 75 6.09 -10.45 -17.88
N GLU A 76 6.92 -9.62 -17.27
CA GLU A 76 8.26 -9.29 -17.73
C GLU A 76 9.20 -10.54 -17.66
N LEU A 77 9.25 -11.20 -16.51
CA LEU A 77 10.09 -12.38 -16.29
C LEU A 77 9.61 -13.61 -17.06
N ARG A 78 8.31 -13.70 -17.35
CA ARG A 78 7.73 -14.83 -18.09
C ARG A 78 8.30 -15.00 -19.50
N TYR A 79 8.70 -13.91 -20.13
CA TYR A 79 9.26 -13.92 -21.49
C TYR A 79 10.79 -13.81 -21.51
N THR A 80 11.44 -13.90 -20.38
CA THR A 80 12.91 -13.87 -20.27
C THR A 80 13.54 -15.04 -21.02
N THR A 81 14.56 -14.76 -21.81
CA THR A 81 15.27 -15.74 -22.63
C THR A 81 16.66 -16.10 -22.08
N SER A 82 17.30 -15.15 -21.39
CA SER A 82 18.56 -15.39 -20.71
C SER A 82 18.72 -14.51 -19.48
N VAL A 83 19.58 -14.91 -18.56
CA VAL A 83 19.91 -14.17 -17.35
C VAL A 83 21.42 -14.17 -17.12
N ASN A 84 21.90 -13.07 -16.53
CA ASN A 84 23.22 -12.96 -15.92
C ASN A 84 23.04 -13.05 -14.42
N THR A 85 23.71 -13.99 -13.79
CA THR A 85 23.65 -14.21 -12.35
C THR A 85 24.93 -13.70 -11.69
N ASP A 86 24.85 -13.44 -10.38
CA ASP A 86 26.00 -13.19 -9.54
C ASP A 86 26.89 -14.45 -9.39
N THR A 87 28.01 -14.32 -8.74
CA THR A 87 28.98 -15.40 -8.43
C THR A 87 28.37 -16.60 -7.69
N ASP A 88 27.24 -16.40 -6.99
CA ASP A 88 26.46 -17.46 -6.36
C ASP A 88 25.68 -18.33 -7.38
N GLY A 89 25.58 -17.86 -8.64
CA GLY A 89 24.87 -18.52 -9.72
C GLY A 89 23.35 -18.52 -9.62
N THR A 90 22.78 -17.80 -8.64
CA THR A 90 21.34 -17.79 -8.34
C THR A 90 20.74 -16.40 -8.40
N THR A 91 21.42 -15.39 -7.84
CA THR A 91 20.92 -14.01 -7.82
C THR A 91 20.98 -13.39 -9.22
N VAL A 92 19.84 -12.94 -9.73
CA VAL A 92 19.73 -12.34 -11.07
C VAL A 92 20.16 -10.88 -11.02
N LEU A 93 21.26 -10.55 -11.70
CA LEU A 93 21.74 -9.19 -11.87
C LEU A 93 21.10 -8.50 -13.06
N LYS A 94 20.97 -9.23 -14.17
CA LYS A 94 20.37 -8.76 -15.41
C LYS A 94 19.63 -9.88 -16.11
N TYR A 95 18.65 -9.52 -16.92
CA TYR A 95 17.87 -10.46 -17.73
C TYR A 95 17.62 -9.91 -19.12
N PHE A 96 17.37 -10.81 -20.07
CA PHE A 96 16.98 -10.49 -21.42
C PHE A 96 15.49 -10.75 -21.65
N SER A 97 14.72 -9.71 -21.88
CA SER A 97 13.32 -9.81 -22.26
C SER A 97 13.10 -9.28 -23.68
N PRO A 98 12.38 -10.01 -24.54
CA PRO A 98 12.03 -9.52 -25.87
C PRO A 98 11.08 -8.32 -25.85
N THR A 99 10.46 -8.03 -24.70
CA THR A 99 9.56 -6.86 -24.52
C THR A 99 10.30 -5.55 -24.80
N TYR A 100 11.57 -5.45 -24.39
CA TYR A 100 12.38 -4.24 -24.52
C TYR A 100 13.49 -4.34 -25.57
N GLY A 101 13.39 -5.30 -26.49
CA GLY A 101 14.37 -5.45 -27.57
C GLY A 101 15.50 -6.40 -27.24
N LYS A 102 16.74 -6.11 -27.73
CA LYS A 102 17.90 -7.03 -27.64
C LYS A 102 18.85 -6.70 -26.50
N THR A 103 18.46 -5.83 -25.58
CA THR A 103 19.35 -5.32 -24.53
C THR A 103 19.08 -5.97 -23.19
N GLU A 104 20.12 -6.07 -22.38
CA GLU A 104 20.01 -6.54 -20.99
C GLU A 104 19.25 -5.51 -20.16
N SER A 105 18.31 -5.99 -19.39
CA SER A 105 17.46 -5.23 -18.48
C SER A 105 17.76 -5.61 -17.05
N ALA A 106 17.53 -4.70 -16.10
CA ALA A 106 17.62 -4.95 -14.69
C ALA A 106 16.51 -4.22 -13.95
N PHE A 107 15.95 -4.82 -12.92
CA PHE A 107 15.06 -4.10 -12.01
C PHE A 107 15.87 -3.19 -11.10
N ALA A 108 15.34 -2.02 -10.85
CA ALA A 108 15.90 -1.09 -9.87
C ALA A 108 14.78 -0.29 -9.20
N THR A 109 15.15 0.33 -8.09
CA THR A 109 14.34 1.32 -7.41
C THR A 109 14.81 2.71 -7.84
N VAL A 110 13.86 3.57 -8.22
CA VAL A 110 14.12 4.96 -8.60
C VAL A 110 13.33 5.92 -7.73
N ASP A 111 13.79 7.15 -7.64
CA ASP A 111 13.06 8.24 -7.00
C ASP A 111 11.94 8.80 -7.92
N SER A 112 11.23 9.82 -7.44
CA SER A 112 10.20 10.51 -8.22
C SER A 112 10.74 11.13 -9.51
N ASP A 113 12.02 11.53 -9.50
CA ASP A 113 12.68 12.20 -10.62
C ASP A 113 13.27 11.20 -11.63
N GLY A 114 13.22 9.89 -11.32
CA GLY A 114 13.69 8.82 -12.18
C GLY A 114 15.18 8.50 -11.99
N ASN A 115 15.84 9.04 -10.97
CA ASN A 115 17.21 8.68 -10.65
C ASN A 115 17.24 7.40 -9.81
N LYS A 116 18.31 6.60 -9.93
CA LYS A 116 18.47 5.41 -9.10
C LYS A 116 18.48 5.79 -7.62
N ALA A 117 17.52 5.24 -6.88
CA ALA A 117 17.40 5.43 -5.43
C ALA A 117 18.23 4.37 -4.68
N ASP A 118 18.45 4.61 -3.39
CA ASP A 118 19.01 3.62 -2.50
C ASP A 118 18.04 2.43 -2.39
N GLU A 119 18.53 1.23 -2.66
CA GLU A 119 17.74 0.00 -2.65
C GLU A 119 17.13 -0.29 -1.27
N THR A 120 17.73 0.23 -0.19
CA THR A 120 17.20 0.08 1.17
C THR A 120 16.05 1.01 1.48
N ALA A 121 16.06 2.22 0.90
CA ALA A 121 15.07 3.26 1.17
C ALA A 121 13.72 3.02 0.45
N GLY A 122 13.70 2.15 -0.58
CA GLY A 122 12.55 1.96 -1.45
C GLY A 122 12.23 3.20 -2.30
N GLY A 123 11.37 3.03 -3.29
CA GLY A 123 10.98 4.09 -4.22
C GLY A 123 9.94 3.57 -5.20
N GLU A 124 10.10 3.93 -6.47
CA GLU A 124 9.29 3.41 -7.57
C GLU A 124 10.08 2.33 -8.32
N ILE A 125 9.44 1.25 -8.72
CA ILE A 125 10.11 0.18 -9.45
C ILE A 125 10.25 0.56 -10.93
N ALA A 126 11.47 0.45 -11.43
CA ALA A 126 11.81 0.72 -12.82
C ALA A 126 12.64 -0.42 -13.41
N VAL A 127 12.70 -0.46 -14.73
CA VAL A 127 13.56 -1.34 -15.51
C VAL A 127 14.61 -0.49 -16.22
N GLN A 128 15.86 -0.93 -16.18
CA GLN A 128 16.93 -0.34 -16.95
C GLN A 128 16.80 -0.73 -18.41
N LEU A 129 16.79 0.26 -19.28
CA LEU A 129 16.76 0.09 -20.72
C LEU A 129 17.96 0.80 -21.36
N MET A 130 18.35 0.35 -22.56
CA MET A 130 19.36 1.02 -23.35
C MET A 130 18.70 1.79 -24.47
N ALA A 131 19.04 3.06 -24.61
CA ALA A 131 18.63 3.91 -25.73
C ALA A 131 19.43 3.58 -27.02
N GLU A 132 18.99 4.10 -28.16
CA GLU A 132 19.66 3.89 -29.45
C GLU A 132 21.08 4.44 -29.50
N ASP A 133 21.39 5.46 -28.71
CA ASP A 133 22.72 6.04 -28.56
C ASP A 133 23.65 5.24 -27.62
N GLY A 134 23.17 4.13 -27.06
CA GLY A 134 23.91 3.28 -26.12
C GLY A 134 23.87 3.75 -24.66
N SER A 135 23.18 4.86 -24.36
CA SER A 135 22.98 5.31 -23.00
C SER A 135 21.93 4.46 -22.26
N PHE A 136 22.04 4.37 -20.93
CA PHE A 136 21.05 3.68 -20.12
C PHE A 136 20.07 4.68 -19.50
N TYR A 137 18.78 4.30 -19.45
CA TYR A 137 17.75 5.06 -18.77
C TYR A 137 16.81 4.12 -17.97
N TRP A 138 16.07 4.69 -17.05
CA TRP A 138 15.13 3.95 -16.22
C TRP A 138 13.71 4.20 -16.68
N GLN A 139 13.00 3.13 -17.02
CA GLN A 139 11.58 3.19 -17.33
C GLN A 139 10.78 2.67 -16.15
N LYS A 140 9.95 3.52 -15.55
CA LYS A 140 9.05 3.13 -14.45
C LYS A 140 8.03 2.10 -14.93
N LEU A 141 7.85 1.02 -14.17
CA LEU A 141 6.92 -0.05 -14.53
C LEU A 141 5.46 0.38 -14.46
N ILE A 142 5.13 1.28 -13.54
CA ILE A 142 3.80 1.85 -13.37
C ILE A 142 3.89 3.35 -13.12
N SER A 143 2.76 4.05 -13.24
CA SER A 143 2.71 5.50 -13.02
C SER A 143 3.08 5.90 -11.60
N SER A 144 3.86 6.97 -11.44
CA SER A 144 4.22 7.58 -10.14
C SER A 144 3.01 7.95 -9.29
N ALA A 145 1.86 8.26 -9.92
CA ALA A 145 0.62 8.55 -9.21
C ALA A 145 0.14 7.37 -8.34
N SER A 146 0.44 6.12 -8.74
CA SER A 146 0.08 4.92 -7.97
C SER A 146 0.83 4.81 -6.65
N TYR A 147 2.00 5.42 -6.55
CA TYR A 147 2.81 5.48 -5.33
C TYR A 147 2.48 6.72 -4.50
N SER A 148 2.44 7.89 -5.15
CA SER A 148 2.34 9.19 -4.47
C SER A 148 0.98 9.42 -3.79
N SER A 149 -0.11 8.85 -4.30
CA SER A 149 -1.46 9.03 -3.76
C SER A 149 -1.57 8.66 -2.27
N PHE A 150 -0.73 7.74 -1.78
CA PHE A 150 -0.70 7.29 -0.39
C PHE A 150 0.71 7.34 0.23
N GLY A 151 1.67 7.98 -0.44
CA GLY A 151 3.04 8.05 0.01
C GLY A 151 3.75 6.70 0.09
N LEU A 152 3.30 5.74 -0.73
CA LEU A 152 3.84 4.38 -0.76
C LEU A 152 5.14 4.33 -1.55
N LYS A 153 6.01 3.43 -1.14
CA LYS A 153 7.25 3.06 -1.82
C LYS A 153 7.26 1.56 -2.07
N ALA A 154 8.00 1.12 -3.07
CA ALA A 154 8.21 -0.29 -3.33
C ALA A 154 9.69 -0.57 -3.52
N ARG A 155 10.09 -1.82 -3.29
CA ARG A 155 11.39 -2.36 -3.68
C ARG A 155 11.29 -3.81 -4.10
N VAL A 156 12.09 -4.21 -5.07
CA VAL A 156 12.35 -5.62 -5.37
C VAL A 156 13.55 -6.02 -4.52
N SER A 157 13.30 -6.79 -3.46
CA SER A 157 14.33 -7.17 -2.49
C SER A 157 15.30 -8.17 -3.08
N THR A 158 14.77 -9.19 -3.78
CA THR A 158 15.56 -10.23 -4.43
C THR A 158 14.88 -10.78 -5.66
N VAL A 159 15.68 -11.08 -6.67
CA VAL A 159 15.28 -11.88 -7.83
C VAL A 159 16.30 -13.02 -7.95
N THR A 160 15.86 -14.25 -7.74
CA THR A 160 16.73 -15.42 -7.92
C THR A 160 16.18 -16.34 -8.99
N TYR A 161 17.05 -17.10 -9.63
CA TYR A 161 16.68 -18.04 -10.68
C TYR A 161 17.21 -19.44 -10.36
N ASP A 162 16.29 -20.38 -10.31
CA ASP A 162 16.59 -21.81 -10.20
C ASP A 162 16.67 -22.46 -11.59
N LYS A 163 17.88 -22.76 -12.02
CA LYS A 163 18.15 -23.41 -13.31
C LYS A 163 17.53 -24.80 -13.38
N GLY A 164 17.50 -25.54 -12.25
CA GLY A 164 17.02 -26.92 -12.23
C GLY A 164 15.54 -27.03 -12.55
N ASN A 165 14.77 -26.10 -12.03
CA ASN A 165 13.31 -26.05 -12.20
C ASN A 165 12.84 -25.00 -13.23
N ASN A 166 13.74 -24.19 -13.77
CA ASN A 166 13.45 -23.09 -14.67
C ASN A 166 12.42 -22.10 -14.05
N ILE A 167 12.68 -21.65 -12.83
CA ILE A 167 11.76 -20.79 -12.05
C ILE A 167 12.52 -19.60 -11.48
N PHE A 168 11.90 -18.40 -11.61
CA PHE A 168 12.29 -17.21 -10.86
C PHE A 168 11.57 -17.15 -9.53
N PHE A 169 12.28 -16.78 -8.48
CA PHE A 169 11.71 -16.39 -7.19
C PHE A 169 11.91 -14.89 -7.00
N VAL A 170 10.85 -14.21 -6.72
CA VAL A 170 10.87 -12.74 -6.56
C VAL A 170 10.28 -12.37 -5.22
N GLU A 171 10.96 -11.48 -4.51
CA GLU A 171 10.42 -10.85 -3.30
C GLU A 171 10.19 -9.36 -3.57
N LEU A 172 8.93 -8.94 -3.48
CA LEU A 172 8.47 -7.56 -3.64
C LEU A 172 7.95 -7.04 -2.31
N GLN A 173 8.42 -5.88 -1.89
CA GLN A 173 8.02 -5.23 -0.65
C GLN A 173 7.40 -3.87 -0.94
N ILE A 174 6.28 -3.57 -0.27
CA ILE A 174 5.63 -2.27 -0.28
C ILE A 174 5.77 -1.65 1.11
N MET A 175 6.19 -0.40 1.14
CA MET A 175 6.52 0.35 2.35
C MET A 175 5.67 1.63 2.43
N ASP A 176 5.31 2.01 3.65
CA ASP A 176 4.83 3.35 3.99
C ASP A 176 5.94 4.04 4.79
N LYS A 177 6.49 5.11 4.23
CA LYS A 177 7.72 5.74 4.75
C LYS A 177 8.85 4.71 4.82
N ASP A 178 9.25 4.31 6.03
CA ASP A 178 10.33 3.35 6.26
C ASP A 178 9.83 2.02 6.86
N SER A 179 8.50 1.84 6.93
CA SER A 179 7.88 0.64 7.48
C SER A 179 7.32 -0.25 6.38
N GLU A 180 7.69 -1.52 6.40
CA GLU A 180 7.11 -2.53 5.52
C GLU A 180 5.65 -2.79 5.88
N ILE A 181 4.74 -2.67 4.91
CA ILE A 181 3.31 -2.95 5.08
C ILE A 181 2.92 -4.28 4.46
N VAL A 182 3.47 -4.57 3.27
CA VAL A 182 3.13 -5.75 2.48
C VAL A 182 4.39 -6.32 1.86
N THR A 183 4.62 -7.62 2.07
CA THR A 183 5.62 -8.39 1.34
C THR A 183 4.93 -9.48 0.55
N ASN A 184 5.27 -9.61 -0.71
CA ASN A 184 4.82 -10.67 -1.59
C ASN A 184 6.01 -11.46 -2.13
N ARG A 185 5.99 -12.78 -1.92
CA ARG A 185 6.95 -13.74 -2.50
C ARG A 185 6.22 -14.56 -3.52
N PHE A 186 6.67 -14.52 -4.75
CA PHE A 186 6.02 -15.21 -5.83
C PHE A 186 7.04 -15.88 -6.76
N GLN A 187 6.55 -16.84 -7.53
CA GLN A 187 7.33 -17.61 -8.48
C GLN A 187 6.86 -17.29 -9.88
N VAL A 188 7.80 -17.18 -10.81
CA VAL A 188 7.51 -16.98 -12.23
C VAL A 188 8.18 -18.11 -13.03
N MET A 189 7.36 -18.85 -13.75
CA MET A 189 7.85 -19.86 -14.69
C MET A 189 7.96 -19.23 -16.08
N PRO A 190 9.16 -19.09 -16.64
CA PRO A 190 9.35 -18.61 -18.00
C PRO A 190 8.72 -19.53 -19.04
N VAL A 191 8.25 -18.97 -20.14
CA VAL A 191 7.71 -19.74 -21.27
C VAL A 191 8.81 -20.57 -21.95
N ASN A 192 10.03 -20.01 -22.00
CA ASN A 192 11.18 -20.65 -22.62
C ASN A 192 12.19 -21.12 -21.56
N THR A 193 13.03 -22.10 -21.89
CA THR A 193 14.19 -22.41 -21.07
C THR A 193 15.16 -21.23 -21.10
N VAL A 194 15.44 -20.68 -19.93
CA VAL A 194 16.32 -19.51 -19.76
C VAL A 194 17.78 -19.95 -19.85
N LYS A 195 18.56 -19.22 -20.67
CA LYS A 195 19.99 -19.43 -20.78
C LYS A 195 20.73 -18.68 -19.68
N LEU A 196 21.67 -19.31 -19.00
CA LEU A 196 22.59 -18.64 -18.10
C LEU A 196 23.77 -18.08 -18.90
N ASN A 197 23.95 -16.80 -18.89
CA ASN A 197 25.18 -16.16 -19.35
C ASN A 197 26.07 -16.00 -18.09
N GLN A 198 27.14 -16.77 -18.01
CA GLN A 198 28.17 -16.58 -16.99
C GLN A 198 29.14 -15.53 -17.53
N ASN A 199 29.34 -14.46 -16.78
CA ASN A 199 30.43 -13.51 -17.00
C ASN A 199 31.75 -14.12 -16.54
#